data_56913d5d703084e47df38fd073bfc94b
#
_entry.id   56913d5d703084e47df38fd073bfc94b
#
_cell.length_a   1.000
_cell.length_b   1.000
_cell.length_c   1.000
_cell.angle_alpha   90.00
_cell.angle_beta   90.00
_cell.angle_gamma   90.00
#
_symmetry.space_group_name_H-M   'P 1'
#
loop_
_entity.id
_entity.type
_entity.pdbx_description
1 polymer ?
#
loop_
_entity_poly.entity_id
_entity_poly.type
_entity_poly.pdbx_seq_one_letter_code
_entity_poly.pdbx_strand_id
1 'polypeptide(L)'
;MIKTPICELLQIEYPILQGGMAWVSDSSLASAVSNAGGLGIIAGMNSNGEQLRAEIRKCREKTSKPFGVNVMLMSPYAEEVARVVAEEHVPVVTAGAGNPGKFMPAWLEAGIKVVPV
;
A
#
# COMPACT_ATOMS: atom_id res chain seq x y z
N MET A 1 7.00 -10.06 -22.95
CA MET A 1 6.47 -9.52 -21.67
C MET A 1 6.29 -10.65 -20.67
N ILE A 2 6.80 -10.49 -19.46
CA ILE A 2 6.69 -11.52 -18.42
C ILE A 2 5.37 -11.36 -17.68
N LYS A 3 4.48 -12.34 -17.84
CA LYS A 3 3.23 -12.37 -17.09
C LYS A 3 3.30 -13.46 -16.02
N THR A 4 2.97 -13.13 -14.79
CA THR A 4 2.98 -14.05 -13.66
C THR A 4 1.65 -13.98 -12.93
N PRO A 5 1.33 -14.97 -12.07
CA PRO A 5 0.11 -14.90 -11.26
C PRO A 5 0.03 -13.64 -10.40
N ILE A 6 1.17 -13.07 -9.98
CA ILE A 6 1.16 -11.84 -9.18
C ILE A 6 0.66 -10.65 -10.00
N CYS A 7 0.92 -10.63 -11.30
CA CYS A 7 0.42 -9.56 -12.16
C CYS A 7 -1.10 -9.56 -12.19
N GLU A 8 -1.73 -10.72 -12.30
CA GLU A 8 -3.19 -10.84 -12.28
C GLU A 8 -3.75 -10.51 -10.90
N LEU A 9 -3.12 -11.02 -9.85
CA LEU A 9 -3.59 -10.81 -8.50
C LEU A 9 -3.59 -9.34 -8.11
N LEU A 10 -2.53 -8.62 -8.45
CA LEU A 10 -2.36 -7.21 -8.09
C LEU A 10 -2.81 -6.25 -9.18
N GLN A 11 -3.23 -6.75 -10.33
CA GLN A 11 -3.66 -5.93 -11.48
C GLN A 11 -2.56 -5.00 -11.97
N ILE A 12 -1.34 -5.52 -12.07
CA ILE A 12 -0.16 -4.79 -12.55
C ILE A 12 0.38 -5.42 -13.83
N GLU A 13 1.08 -4.62 -14.63
CA GLU A 13 1.62 -5.06 -15.91
C GLU A 13 2.91 -5.87 -15.75
N TYR A 14 3.79 -5.44 -14.86
CA TYR A 14 5.07 -6.09 -14.60
C TYR A 14 5.11 -6.62 -13.16
N PRO A 15 5.73 -7.79 -12.91
CA PRO A 15 5.78 -8.36 -11.56
C PRO A 15 6.85 -7.67 -10.70
N ILE A 16 6.74 -6.37 -10.55
CA ILE A 16 7.69 -5.54 -9.82
C ILE A 16 6.93 -4.72 -8.78
N LEU A 17 7.33 -4.86 -7.53
CA LEU A 17 6.80 -4.08 -6.43
C LEU A 17 7.92 -3.20 -5.87
N GLN A 18 7.66 -1.89 -5.81
CA GLN A 18 8.59 -0.97 -5.16
C GLN A 18 8.26 -0.96 -3.66
N GLY A 19 9.17 -1.42 -2.84
CA GLY A 19 8.96 -1.51 -1.41
C GLY A 19 8.77 -0.15 -0.74
N GLY A 20 8.03 -0.12 0.35
CA GLY A 20 7.86 1.10 1.13
C GLY A 20 9.16 1.49 1.81
N MET A 21 9.68 2.66 1.48
CA MET A 21 10.94 3.17 2.03
C MET A 21 10.64 4.40 2.87
N ALA A 22 10.94 4.31 4.16
CA ALA A 22 10.74 5.42 5.09
C ALA A 22 11.39 6.70 4.55
N TRP A 23 10.69 7.82 4.64
CA TRP A 23 11.12 9.15 4.21
C TRP A 23 11.30 9.33 2.70
N VAL A 24 11.15 8.26 1.91
CA VAL A 24 11.37 8.27 0.47
C VAL A 24 10.10 7.96 -0.32
N SER A 25 9.38 6.91 0.06
CA SER A 25 8.21 6.46 -0.69
C SER A 25 6.97 7.27 -0.36
N ASP A 26 6.81 8.38 -1.05
CA ASP A 26 5.62 9.22 -0.97
C ASP A 26 4.67 8.94 -2.14
N SER A 27 3.62 9.75 -2.27
CA SER A 27 2.67 9.62 -3.36
C SER A 27 3.31 9.86 -4.74
N SER A 28 4.35 10.67 -4.80
CA SER A 28 5.04 10.95 -6.08
C SER A 28 5.78 9.72 -6.60
N LEU A 29 6.55 9.06 -5.73
CA LEU A 29 7.26 7.84 -6.12
C LEU A 29 6.28 6.71 -6.40
N ALA A 30 5.32 6.49 -5.51
CA ALA A 30 4.38 5.38 -5.66
C ALA A 30 3.56 5.52 -6.94
N SER A 31 3.04 6.70 -7.23
CA SER A 31 2.26 6.92 -8.45
C SER A 31 3.10 6.75 -9.71
N ALA A 32 4.36 7.19 -9.68
CA ALA A 32 5.25 7.04 -10.83
C ALA A 32 5.53 5.57 -11.14
N VAL A 33 5.79 4.76 -10.11
CA VAL A 33 6.01 3.31 -10.28
C VAL A 33 4.75 2.64 -10.79
N SER A 34 3.60 2.96 -10.23
CA SER A 34 2.31 2.37 -10.65
C SER A 34 1.99 2.76 -12.10
N ASN A 35 2.22 4.01 -12.48
CA ASN A 35 2.01 4.46 -13.85
C ASN A 35 2.95 3.76 -14.84
N ALA A 36 4.12 3.37 -14.38
CA ALA A 36 5.09 2.65 -15.22
C ALA A 36 4.76 1.15 -15.37
N GLY A 37 3.77 0.65 -14.64
CA GLY A 37 3.31 -0.74 -14.77
C GLY A 37 3.65 -1.68 -13.63
N GLY A 38 4.42 -1.22 -12.63
CA GLY A 38 4.67 -1.98 -11.41
C GLY A 38 3.66 -1.64 -10.32
N LEU A 39 3.96 -1.98 -9.08
CA LEU A 39 3.16 -1.56 -7.93
C LEU A 39 3.97 -0.60 -7.08
N GLY A 40 3.57 0.66 -7.07
CA GLY A 40 4.15 1.66 -6.18
C GLY A 40 3.56 1.52 -4.78
N ILE A 41 4.38 1.67 -3.75
CA ILE A 41 3.96 1.47 -2.36
C ILE A 41 4.34 2.68 -1.52
N ILE A 42 3.34 3.30 -0.91
CA ILE A 42 3.54 4.42 0.01
C ILE A 42 4.02 3.89 1.36
N ALA A 43 5.04 4.53 1.93
CA ALA A 43 5.51 4.19 3.27
C ALA A 43 4.58 4.80 4.32
N GLY A 44 3.87 3.94 5.06
CA GLY A 44 2.97 4.39 6.12
C GLY A 44 3.64 4.59 7.48
N MET A 45 4.88 4.18 7.61
CA MET A 45 5.55 4.07 8.92
C MET A 45 5.91 5.39 9.58
N ASN A 46 6.03 6.46 8.81
CA ASN A 46 6.42 7.79 9.32
C ASN A 46 5.23 8.74 9.45
N SER A 47 4.03 8.23 9.24
CA SER A 47 2.83 9.07 9.17
C SER A 47 1.81 8.65 10.20
N ASN A 48 1.08 9.64 10.73
CA ASN A 48 -0.14 9.34 11.46
C ASN A 48 -1.27 9.08 10.44
N GLY A 49 -2.47 8.77 10.92
CA GLY A 49 -3.60 8.44 10.05
C GLY A 49 -3.96 9.54 9.06
N GLU A 50 -4.00 10.79 9.52
CA GLU A 50 -4.38 11.90 8.66
C GLU A 50 -3.35 12.23 7.59
N GLN A 51 -2.07 12.17 7.95
CA GLN A 51 -0.99 12.37 6.99
C GLN A 51 -1.02 11.28 5.91
N LEU A 52 -1.23 10.04 6.31
CA LEU A 52 -1.34 8.93 5.36
C LEU A 52 -2.56 9.10 4.46
N ARG A 53 -3.69 9.49 5.01
CA ARG A 53 -4.91 9.71 4.21
C ARG A 53 -4.65 10.75 3.12
N ALA A 54 -3.98 11.84 3.47
CA ALA A 54 -3.62 12.87 2.51
C ALA A 54 -2.73 12.32 1.39
N GLU A 55 -1.74 11.50 1.74
CA GLU A 55 -0.85 10.88 0.75
C GLU A 55 -1.59 9.90 -0.16
N ILE A 56 -2.48 9.11 0.38
CA ILE A 56 -3.31 8.18 -0.41
C ILE A 56 -4.13 8.97 -1.44
N ARG A 57 -4.75 10.05 -1.01
CA ARG A 57 -5.58 10.87 -1.90
C ARG A 57 -4.77 11.57 -2.97
N LYS A 58 -3.58 12.06 -2.64
CA LYS A 58 -2.65 12.60 -3.63
C LYS A 58 -2.25 11.54 -4.65
N CYS A 59 -2.00 10.33 -4.21
CA CYS A 59 -1.64 9.23 -5.09
C CYS A 59 -2.78 8.94 -6.09
N ARG A 60 -4.02 8.93 -5.62
CA ARG A 60 -5.18 8.73 -6.48
C ARG A 60 -5.38 9.83 -7.52
N GLU A 61 -4.96 11.04 -7.23
CA GLU A 61 -4.98 12.13 -8.21
C GLU A 61 -3.93 11.95 -9.30
N LYS A 62 -2.82 11.27 -8.99
CA LYS A 62 -1.68 11.12 -9.90
C LYS A 62 -1.72 9.84 -10.71
N THR A 63 -2.49 8.84 -10.31
CA THR A 63 -2.57 7.57 -11.01
C THR A 63 -3.96 6.94 -10.88
N SER A 64 -4.41 6.30 -11.97
CA SER A 64 -5.58 5.44 -11.94
C SER A 64 -5.20 3.97 -11.75
N LYS A 65 -3.90 3.68 -11.67
CA LYS A 65 -3.38 2.32 -11.51
C LYS A 65 -3.37 1.92 -10.03
N PRO A 66 -3.35 0.61 -9.74
CA PRO A 66 -3.22 0.15 -8.36
C PRO A 66 -1.92 0.60 -7.72
N PHE A 67 -2.00 0.89 -6.45
CA PHE A 67 -0.84 1.18 -5.60
C PHE A 67 -1.06 0.53 -4.25
N GLY A 68 -0.05 0.52 -3.42
CA GLY A 68 -0.14 -0.06 -2.09
C GLY A 68 0.32 0.87 -1.00
N VAL A 69 0.14 0.44 0.24
CA VAL A 69 0.65 1.10 1.43
C VAL A 69 1.37 0.04 2.27
N ASN A 70 2.55 0.38 2.76
CA ASN A 70 3.27 -0.48 3.70
C ASN A 70 2.90 -0.07 5.12
N VAL A 71 2.40 -1.03 5.90
CA VAL A 71 2.07 -0.82 7.31
C VAL A 71 3.17 -1.45 8.17
N MET A 72 3.85 -0.63 8.95
CA MET A 72 4.83 -1.12 9.91
C MET A 72 4.11 -1.40 11.22
N LEU A 73 3.98 -2.69 11.54
CA LEU A 73 3.14 -3.12 12.67
C LEU A 73 3.70 -2.73 14.04
N MET A 74 4.99 -2.41 14.13
CA MET A 74 5.60 -1.91 15.36
C MET A 74 5.48 -0.39 15.53
N SER A 75 4.95 0.32 14.54
CA SER A 75 4.78 1.77 14.63
C SER A 75 3.75 2.13 15.70
N PRO A 76 3.96 3.23 16.46
CA PRO A 76 2.92 3.71 17.38
C PRO A 76 1.63 4.14 16.65
N TYR A 77 1.70 4.37 15.35
CA TYR A 77 0.55 4.74 14.53
C TYR A 77 -0.10 3.57 13.81
N ALA A 78 0.34 2.33 14.08
CA ALA A 78 -0.11 1.16 13.32
C ALA A 78 -1.64 1.01 13.29
N GLU A 79 -2.32 1.23 14.40
CA GLU A 79 -3.78 1.11 14.44
C GLU A 79 -4.49 2.16 13.60
N GLU A 80 -4.07 3.42 13.68
CA GLU A 80 -4.68 4.48 12.86
C GLU A 80 -4.38 4.26 11.39
N VAL A 81 -3.16 3.89 11.06
CA VAL A 81 -2.75 3.64 9.67
C VAL A 81 -3.53 2.46 9.10
N ALA A 82 -3.67 1.38 9.85
CA ALA A 82 -4.43 0.21 9.42
C ALA A 82 -5.90 0.56 9.16
N ARG A 83 -6.48 1.40 10.01
CA ARG A 83 -7.87 1.86 9.85
C ARG A 83 -8.02 2.73 8.60
N VAL A 84 -7.12 3.68 8.39
CA VAL A 84 -7.16 4.57 7.22
C VAL A 84 -7.04 3.78 5.92
N VAL A 85 -6.16 2.80 5.89
CA VAL A 85 -5.99 1.93 4.73
C VAL A 85 -7.30 1.22 4.38
N ALA A 86 -7.99 0.71 5.39
CA ALA A 86 -9.29 0.05 5.19
C ALA A 86 -10.35 1.04 4.72
N GLU A 87 -10.45 2.18 5.38
CA GLU A 87 -11.45 3.22 5.04
C GLU A 87 -11.26 3.76 3.63
N GLU A 88 -10.02 3.92 3.20
CA GLU A 88 -9.71 4.43 1.87
C GLU A 88 -9.69 3.34 0.79
N HIS A 89 -9.95 2.08 1.15
CA HIS A 89 -9.97 0.94 0.23
C HIS A 89 -8.72 0.89 -0.64
N VAL A 90 -7.55 0.98 -0.02
CA VAL A 90 -6.28 0.89 -0.73
C VAL A 90 -6.17 -0.48 -1.40
N PRO A 91 -5.75 -0.57 -2.67
CA PRO A 91 -5.75 -1.86 -3.38
C PRO A 91 -4.89 -2.94 -2.75
N VAL A 92 -3.70 -2.59 -2.25
CA VAL A 92 -2.72 -3.54 -1.72
C VAL A 92 -2.11 -3.01 -0.44
N VAL A 93 -1.91 -3.89 0.53
CA VAL A 93 -1.17 -3.58 1.76
C VAL A 93 -0.02 -4.56 1.88
N THR A 94 1.18 -4.05 2.12
CA THR A 94 2.29 -4.86 2.62
C THR A 94 2.39 -4.60 4.13
N ALA A 95 2.64 -5.63 4.91
CA ALA A 95 2.70 -5.50 6.36
C ALA A 95 3.92 -6.23 6.91
N GLY A 96 4.74 -5.52 7.66
CA GLY A 96 5.96 -6.07 8.22
C GLY A 96 6.16 -5.68 9.68
N ALA A 97 7.20 -6.24 10.28
CA ALA A 97 7.59 -6.00 11.67
C ALA A 97 6.50 -6.43 12.66
N GLY A 98 5.87 -7.57 12.42
CA GLY A 98 4.87 -8.12 13.32
C GLY A 98 3.85 -9.00 12.62
N ASN A 99 2.80 -9.38 13.35
CA ASN A 99 1.73 -10.23 12.86
C ASN A 99 0.52 -9.34 12.50
N PRO A 100 0.08 -9.33 11.23
CA PRO A 100 -1.05 -8.49 10.82
C PRO A 100 -2.42 -9.07 11.17
N GLY A 101 -2.50 -10.22 11.85
CA GLY A 101 -3.75 -10.96 12.10
C GLY A 101 -4.87 -10.10 12.66
N LYS A 102 -4.54 -9.18 13.55
CA LYS A 102 -5.49 -8.26 14.19
C LYS A 102 -6.23 -7.38 13.18
N PHE A 103 -5.58 -7.00 12.07
CA PHE A 103 -6.14 -6.10 11.06
C PHE A 103 -6.73 -6.83 9.85
N MET A 104 -6.44 -8.12 9.71
CA MET A 104 -6.85 -8.89 8.53
C MET A 104 -8.36 -8.87 8.27
N PRO A 105 -9.24 -9.02 9.27
CA PRO A 105 -10.67 -9.01 8.99
C PRO A 105 -11.14 -7.72 8.31
N ALA A 106 -10.70 -6.56 8.80
CA ALA A 106 -11.09 -5.27 8.23
C ALA A 106 -10.51 -5.08 6.82
N TRP A 107 -9.26 -5.48 6.62
CA TRP A 107 -8.62 -5.35 5.33
C TRP A 107 -9.26 -6.24 4.27
N LEU A 108 -9.56 -7.50 4.62
CA LEU A 108 -10.21 -8.43 3.69
C LEU A 108 -11.62 -7.98 3.36
N GLU A 109 -12.37 -7.47 4.34
CA GLU A 109 -13.70 -6.93 4.12
C GLU A 109 -13.67 -5.72 3.17
N ALA A 110 -12.61 -4.90 3.25
CA ALA A 110 -12.43 -3.76 2.37
C ALA A 110 -11.95 -4.16 0.95
N GLY A 111 -11.73 -5.44 0.69
CA GLY A 111 -11.28 -5.93 -0.61
C GLY A 111 -9.79 -5.75 -0.87
N ILE A 112 -9.00 -5.54 0.18
CA ILE A 112 -7.56 -5.29 0.06
C ILE A 112 -6.79 -6.59 -0.12
N LYS A 113 -5.82 -6.59 -1.04
CA LYS A 113 -4.86 -7.68 -1.17
C LYS A 113 -3.75 -7.46 -0.15
N VAL A 114 -3.54 -8.41 0.74
CA VAL A 114 -2.56 -8.29 1.82
C VAL A 114 -1.35 -9.15 1.51
N VAL A 115 -0.18 -8.54 1.58
CA VAL A 115 1.10 -9.22 1.35
C VAL A 115 1.92 -9.10 2.64
N PRO A 116 1.85 -10.09 3.53
CA PRO A 116 2.66 -10.08 4.76
C PRO A 116 4.14 -10.29 4.44
N VAL A 117 4.97 -9.62 5.19
CA VAL A 117 6.42 -9.73 5.06
C VAL A 117 7.00 -10.54 6.23
#